data_d435898852ac981d64015b0a3ea1b2b1
#
_entry.id   d435898852ac981d64015b0a3ea1b2b1
#
_cell.length_a   1.000
_cell.length_b   1.000
_cell.length_c   1.000
_cell.angle_alpha   90.00
_cell.angle_beta   90.00
_cell.angle_gamma   90.00
#
_symmetry.space_group_name_H-M   'P 1'
#
loop_
_entity.id
_entity.type
_entity.pdbx_description
1 polymer ?
#
loop_
_entity_poly.entity_id
_entity_poly.type
_entity_poly.pdbx_seq_one_letter_code
_entity_poly.pdbx_strand_id
1 'polypeptide(L)'
;MTPRIEVLCTRDRSSAEPVIALVKTVVSAIAPHATVDLVLIESEEQARDAGFVGSPTVRVDGRDIEKREEAEERLGCRDYPGSGGVPPRWLVEAAVIRALDPKSMLFLCVANSARSQMAEGIARHLFGDTIRVQSAGSQPSHVRPEAIQVLGELGIDISAHHSKSVETIPPESVDTVITLCTEEICPVFLAKATRLHWGLPDPAAVEGDEQTRLNAFRAARDELMKRLAYLRPETA
;
A
#
# COMPACT_ATOMS: atom_id res chain seq x y z
N MET A 1 -10.41 3.21 15.72
CA MET A 1 -11.47 4.14 15.25
C MET A 1 -12.01 3.63 13.93
N THR A 2 -13.29 3.90 13.59
CA THR A 2 -13.83 3.57 12.27
C THR A 2 -13.50 4.73 11.34
N PRO A 3 -12.77 4.54 10.24
CA PRO A 3 -12.41 5.62 9.34
C PRO A 3 -13.64 6.15 8.60
N ARG A 4 -13.66 7.46 8.36
CA ARG A 4 -14.64 8.12 7.49
C ARG A 4 -14.10 8.18 6.08
N ILE A 5 -14.83 7.58 5.13
CA ILE A 5 -14.43 7.55 3.74
C ILE A 5 -15.42 8.36 2.91
N GLU A 6 -14.90 9.27 2.09
CA GLU A 6 -15.69 10.15 1.25
C GLU A 6 -15.24 10.05 -0.21
N VAL A 7 -16.20 10.02 -1.14
CA VAL A 7 -15.96 10.20 -2.56
C VAL A 7 -16.66 11.48 -2.99
N LEU A 8 -15.87 12.50 -3.28
CA LEU A 8 -16.37 13.79 -3.76
C LEU A 8 -16.46 13.74 -5.28
N CYS A 9 -17.58 14.15 -5.85
CA CYS A 9 -17.79 14.15 -7.29
C CYS A 9 -18.72 15.29 -7.73
N THR A 10 -18.64 15.65 -9.01
CA THR A 10 -19.58 16.57 -9.67
C THR A 10 -20.88 15.85 -10.05
N ARG A 11 -21.87 16.58 -10.55
CA ARG A 11 -23.17 16.01 -11.00
C ARG A 11 -23.02 14.94 -12.08
N ASP A 12 -22.07 15.10 -12.98
CA ASP A 12 -21.73 14.04 -13.92
C ASP A 12 -20.91 12.96 -13.18
N ARG A 13 -21.63 11.91 -12.78
CA ARG A 13 -21.07 10.78 -12.03
C ARG A 13 -20.42 9.71 -12.90
N SER A 14 -20.46 9.83 -14.21
CA SER A 14 -19.99 8.78 -15.12
C SER A 14 -18.53 8.41 -14.87
N SER A 15 -17.68 9.40 -14.57
CA SER A 15 -16.28 9.20 -14.20
C SER A 15 -16.09 8.71 -12.75
N ALA A 16 -17.05 8.94 -11.87
CA ALA A 16 -16.97 8.59 -10.46
C ALA A 16 -17.44 7.16 -10.14
N GLU A 17 -18.33 6.56 -10.95
CA GLU A 17 -18.87 5.23 -10.68
C GLU A 17 -17.80 4.13 -10.53
N PRO A 18 -16.78 4.03 -11.41
CA PRO A 18 -15.71 3.03 -11.23
C PRO A 18 -14.93 3.24 -9.93
N VAL A 19 -14.69 4.51 -9.53
CA VAL A 19 -14.00 4.86 -8.29
C VAL A 19 -14.84 4.50 -7.08
N ILE A 20 -16.15 4.80 -7.10
CA ILE A 20 -17.08 4.43 -6.04
C ILE A 20 -17.11 2.91 -5.85
N ALA A 21 -17.17 2.15 -6.94
CA ALA A 21 -17.17 0.70 -6.90
C ALA A 21 -15.87 0.14 -6.30
N LEU A 22 -14.72 0.69 -6.73
CA LEU A 22 -13.41 0.33 -6.18
C LEU A 22 -13.32 0.63 -4.69
N VAL A 23 -13.68 1.85 -4.26
CA VAL A 23 -13.62 2.28 -2.86
C VAL A 23 -14.52 1.40 -2.00
N LYS A 24 -15.77 1.14 -2.42
CA LYS A 24 -16.69 0.24 -1.70
C LYS A 24 -16.13 -1.18 -1.57
N THR A 25 -15.52 -1.71 -2.63
CA THR A 25 -14.90 -3.04 -2.62
C THR A 25 -13.74 -3.10 -1.62
N VAL A 26 -12.86 -2.11 -1.63
CA VAL A 26 -11.73 -2.04 -0.71
C VAL A 26 -12.21 -1.89 0.74
N VAL A 27 -13.13 -0.96 0.98
CA VAL A 27 -13.66 -0.69 2.34
C VAL A 27 -14.36 -1.92 2.91
N SER A 28 -15.19 -2.60 2.11
CA SER A 28 -15.87 -3.85 2.56
C SER A 28 -14.89 -4.94 2.97
N ALA A 29 -13.72 -5.01 2.31
CA ALA A 29 -12.71 -6.02 2.59
C ALA A 29 -11.84 -5.66 3.81
N ILE A 30 -11.50 -4.37 4.01
CA ILE A 30 -10.49 -3.92 4.97
C ILE A 30 -11.12 -3.32 6.22
N ALA A 31 -12.19 -2.56 6.08
CA ALA A 31 -12.87 -1.84 7.14
C ALA A 31 -14.41 -2.03 7.05
N PRO A 32 -14.95 -3.25 7.24
CA PRO A 32 -16.35 -3.59 6.95
C PRO A 32 -17.38 -2.80 7.76
N HIS A 33 -16.97 -2.13 8.83
CA HIS A 33 -17.81 -1.27 9.66
C HIS A 33 -17.79 0.20 9.24
N ALA A 34 -16.93 0.57 8.27
CA ALA A 34 -16.84 1.94 7.75
C ALA A 34 -17.89 2.16 6.66
N THR A 35 -18.39 3.41 6.58
CA THR A 35 -19.29 3.84 5.52
C THR A 35 -18.54 4.61 4.45
N VAL A 36 -19.05 4.58 3.22
CA VAL A 36 -18.55 5.37 2.10
C VAL A 36 -19.59 6.42 1.74
N ASP A 37 -19.30 7.67 2.05
CA ASP A 37 -20.17 8.80 1.80
C ASP A 37 -19.90 9.38 0.42
N LEU A 38 -20.97 9.71 -0.32
CA LEU A 38 -20.88 10.45 -1.58
C LEU A 38 -21.16 11.92 -1.32
N VAL A 39 -20.21 12.76 -1.68
CA VAL A 39 -20.32 14.22 -1.52
C VAL A 39 -20.42 14.86 -2.91
N LEU A 40 -21.53 15.54 -3.16
CA LEU A 40 -21.75 16.26 -4.42
C LEU A 40 -21.18 17.67 -4.34
N ILE A 41 -20.34 18.05 -5.28
CA ILE A 41 -19.77 19.39 -5.43
C ILE A 41 -20.39 20.05 -6.65
N GLU A 42 -21.14 21.13 -6.43
CA GLU A 42 -21.97 21.76 -7.45
C GLU A 42 -21.52 23.19 -7.84
N SER A 43 -20.62 23.78 -7.05
CA SER A 43 -20.12 25.12 -7.31
C SER A 43 -18.61 25.26 -7.01
N GLU A 44 -17.96 26.25 -7.63
CA GLU A 44 -16.56 26.58 -7.35
C GLU A 44 -16.34 27.01 -5.89
N GLU A 45 -17.34 27.63 -5.25
CA GLU A 45 -17.29 27.95 -3.83
C GLU A 45 -17.23 26.68 -2.98
N GLN A 46 -18.13 25.72 -3.23
CA GLN A 46 -18.10 24.40 -2.57
C GLN A 46 -16.80 23.64 -2.84
N ALA A 47 -16.23 23.77 -4.06
CA ALA A 47 -14.96 23.14 -4.39
C ALA A 47 -13.83 23.71 -3.52
N ARG A 48 -13.75 25.02 -3.34
CA ARG A 48 -12.77 25.67 -2.47
C ARG A 48 -12.98 25.31 -1.00
N ASP A 49 -14.21 25.41 -0.49
CA ASP A 49 -14.52 25.13 0.92
C ASP A 49 -14.22 23.67 1.28
N ALA A 50 -14.48 22.77 0.33
CA ALA A 50 -14.14 21.37 0.47
C ALA A 50 -12.69 21.01 0.14
N GLY A 51 -11.85 21.92 -0.39
CA GLY A 51 -10.53 21.60 -0.95
C GLY A 51 -10.63 20.53 -2.06
N PHE A 52 -11.64 20.63 -2.93
CA PHE A 52 -11.91 19.67 -3.99
C PHE A 52 -11.04 19.92 -5.22
N VAL A 53 -10.20 18.96 -5.58
CA VAL A 53 -9.19 19.10 -6.64
C VAL A 53 -9.60 18.41 -7.96
N GLY A 54 -10.90 18.15 -8.11
CA GLY A 54 -11.48 17.54 -9.32
C GLY A 54 -12.22 16.23 -9.05
N SER A 55 -13.10 15.88 -9.97
CA SER A 55 -13.98 14.70 -9.89
C SER A 55 -13.32 13.47 -10.56
N PRO A 56 -13.28 12.31 -9.90
CA PRO A 56 -13.61 12.06 -8.49
C PRO A 56 -12.43 12.30 -7.54
N THR A 57 -12.69 12.80 -6.33
CA THR A 57 -11.71 12.88 -5.25
C THR A 57 -12.08 11.91 -4.15
N VAL A 58 -11.14 11.06 -3.72
CA VAL A 58 -11.33 10.13 -2.60
C VAL A 58 -10.60 10.66 -1.37
N ARG A 59 -11.29 10.63 -0.20
CA ARG A 59 -10.73 11.05 1.08
C ARG A 59 -10.97 9.99 2.15
N VAL A 60 -10.02 9.89 3.04
CA VAL A 60 -10.09 9.10 4.25
C VAL A 60 -9.79 10.02 5.44
N ASP A 61 -10.72 10.13 6.38
CA ASP A 61 -10.66 11.06 7.52
C ASP A 61 -10.38 12.52 7.10
N GLY A 62 -11.07 12.96 6.04
CA GLY A 62 -10.96 14.31 5.48
C GLY A 62 -9.69 14.56 4.64
N ARG A 63 -8.81 13.59 4.49
CA ARG A 63 -7.55 13.71 3.76
C ARG A 63 -7.62 13.03 2.41
N ASP A 64 -7.11 13.71 1.38
CA ASP A 64 -6.95 13.12 0.06
C ASP A 64 -6.05 11.88 0.12
N ILE A 65 -6.43 10.82 -0.61
CA ILE A 65 -5.63 9.58 -0.67
C ILE A 65 -4.31 9.80 -1.42
N GLU A 66 -4.25 10.78 -2.32
CA GLU A 66 -3.06 11.14 -3.07
C GLU A 66 -2.41 12.40 -2.48
N LYS A 67 -1.12 12.33 -2.13
CA LYS A 67 -0.36 13.51 -1.71
C LYS A 67 -0.05 14.37 -2.94
N ARG A 68 -0.61 15.57 -3.00
CA ARG A 68 -0.30 16.59 -4.01
C ARG A 68 0.20 17.84 -3.32
N GLU A 69 1.40 18.28 -3.68
CA GLU A 69 2.01 19.49 -3.10
C GLU A 69 1.39 20.78 -3.64
N GLU A 70 0.86 20.74 -4.87
CA GLU A 70 0.22 21.90 -5.52
C GLU A 70 -1.02 21.42 -6.30
N ALA A 71 -2.17 21.38 -5.66
CA ALA A 71 -3.43 21.07 -6.32
C ALA A 71 -4.34 22.30 -6.28
N GLU A 72 -4.72 22.83 -7.44
CA GLU A 72 -5.74 23.87 -7.54
C GLU A 72 -7.13 23.26 -7.31
N GLU A 73 -7.88 23.88 -6.41
CA GLU A 73 -9.28 23.55 -6.15
C GLU A 73 -10.14 24.03 -7.32
N ARG A 74 -10.81 23.11 -7.99
CA ARG A 74 -11.61 23.42 -9.18
C ARG A 74 -12.70 22.39 -9.44
N LEU A 75 -13.77 22.84 -10.10
CA LEU A 75 -14.70 21.94 -10.78
C LEU A 75 -14.04 21.43 -12.06
N GLY A 76 -13.71 20.17 -12.12
CA GLY A 76 -13.06 19.55 -13.28
C GLY A 76 -12.85 18.06 -13.10
N CYS A 77 -12.31 17.42 -14.13
CA CYS A 77 -11.90 16.05 -14.05
C CYS A 77 -10.59 15.92 -13.28
N ARG A 78 -10.46 14.83 -12.53
CA ARG A 78 -9.23 14.45 -11.87
C ARG A 78 -8.68 13.16 -12.49
N ASP A 79 -7.42 13.18 -12.84
CA ASP A 79 -6.68 12.01 -13.25
C ASP A 79 -5.76 11.54 -12.11
N TYR A 80 -5.84 10.25 -11.79
CA TYR A 80 -4.86 9.61 -10.92
C TYR A 80 -3.68 9.09 -11.76
N PRO A 81 -2.42 9.26 -11.33
CA PRO A 81 -1.26 8.89 -12.11
C PRO A 81 -1.27 7.44 -12.59
N GLY A 82 -1.18 7.25 -13.91
CA GLY A 82 -1.07 5.93 -14.54
C GLY A 82 -2.36 5.13 -14.65
N SER A 83 -3.55 5.72 -14.39
CA SER A 83 -4.79 4.96 -14.26
C SER A 83 -6.06 5.57 -14.86
N GLY A 84 -5.95 6.67 -15.64
CA GLY A 84 -7.09 7.20 -16.40
C GLY A 84 -8.30 7.59 -15.56
N GLY A 85 -8.10 8.29 -14.44
CA GLY A 85 -9.18 8.81 -13.58
C GLY A 85 -9.62 7.87 -12.45
N VAL A 86 -9.18 6.62 -12.44
CA VAL A 86 -9.44 5.68 -11.33
C VAL A 86 -8.17 5.50 -10.52
N PRO A 87 -8.16 5.71 -9.17
CA PRO A 87 -6.97 5.50 -8.38
C PRO A 87 -6.52 4.03 -8.43
N PRO A 88 -5.21 3.75 -8.40
CA PRO A 88 -4.73 2.39 -8.23
C PRO A 88 -5.30 1.80 -6.92
N ARG A 89 -5.74 0.54 -6.96
CA ARG A 89 -6.33 -0.13 -5.80
C ARG A 89 -5.45 -0.02 -4.54
N TRP A 90 -4.15 -0.25 -4.66
CA TRP A 90 -3.20 -0.16 -3.55
C TRP A 90 -3.20 1.22 -2.86
N LEU A 91 -3.50 2.31 -3.59
CA LEU A 91 -3.53 3.66 -3.04
C LEU A 91 -4.73 3.85 -2.09
N VAL A 92 -5.90 3.35 -2.50
CA VAL A 92 -7.10 3.34 -1.64
C VAL A 92 -6.85 2.46 -0.42
N GLU A 93 -6.31 1.27 -0.62
CA GLU A 93 -5.95 0.33 0.46
C GLU A 93 -4.98 0.96 1.47
N ALA A 94 -3.92 1.60 0.99
CA ALA A 94 -2.94 2.27 1.85
C ALA A 94 -3.58 3.37 2.71
N ALA A 95 -4.45 4.19 2.12
CA ALA A 95 -5.13 5.25 2.84
C ALA A 95 -6.07 4.71 3.94
N VAL A 96 -6.83 3.64 3.64
CA VAL A 96 -7.73 3.00 4.62
C VAL A 96 -6.92 2.33 5.74
N ILE A 97 -5.85 1.58 5.40
CA ILE A 97 -4.98 0.95 6.42
C ILE A 97 -4.33 2.00 7.32
N ARG A 98 -3.81 3.09 6.76
CA ARG A 98 -3.23 4.18 7.57
C ARG A 98 -4.23 4.73 8.58
N ALA A 99 -5.50 4.89 8.19
CA ALA A 99 -6.56 5.38 9.07
C ALA A 99 -6.98 4.37 10.15
N LEU A 100 -6.72 3.08 9.95
CA LEU A 100 -6.91 2.04 10.96
C LEU A 100 -5.79 2.02 12.02
N ASP A 101 -4.73 2.80 11.82
CA ASP A 101 -3.59 2.95 12.75
C ASP A 101 -2.95 1.61 13.15
N PRO A 102 -2.44 0.82 12.20
CA PRO A 102 -1.88 -0.50 12.48
C PRO A 102 -0.68 -0.39 13.42
N LYS A 103 -0.59 -1.33 14.38
CA LYS A 103 0.53 -1.41 15.34
C LYS A 103 1.53 -2.51 14.96
N SER A 104 1.12 -3.40 14.06
CA SER A 104 1.98 -4.49 13.59
C SER A 104 1.66 -4.89 12.15
N MET A 105 2.72 -5.10 11.36
CA MET A 105 2.62 -5.51 9.96
C MET A 105 3.45 -6.74 9.68
N LEU A 106 2.87 -7.68 8.91
CA LEU A 106 3.55 -8.86 8.40
C LEU A 106 3.54 -8.85 6.87
N PHE A 107 4.74 -8.85 6.27
CA PHE A 107 4.90 -9.00 4.83
C PHE A 107 5.15 -10.46 4.46
N LEU A 108 4.36 -11.01 3.54
CA LEU A 108 4.45 -12.41 3.13
C LEU A 108 4.82 -12.55 1.66
N CYS A 109 5.73 -13.48 1.39
CA CYS A 109 5.97 -14.05 0.06
C CYS A 109 6.28 -15.55 0.22
N VAL A 110 6.60 -16.29 -0.84
CA VAL A 110 6.88 -17.72 -0.74
C VAL A 110 8.19 -17.98 0.00
N ALA A 111 9.30 -17.50 -0.54
CA ALA A 111 10.64 -17.82 -0.05
C ALA A 111 11.18 -16.95 1.08
N ASN A 112 10.50 -15.86 1.43
CA ASN A 112 11.01 -14.83 2.36
C ASN A 112 12.47 -14.43 2.05
N SER A 113 12.79 -14.26 0.78
CA SER A 113 14.16 -14.06 0.28
C SER A 113 14.39 -12.71 -0.37
N ALA A 114 13.38 -12.14 -1.06
CA ALA A 114 13.46 -10.90 -1.82
C ALA A 114 12.36 -9.90 -1.43
N ARG A 115 11.17 -10.00 -2.06
CA ARG A 115 10.06 -9.03 -1.91
C ARG A 115 9.72 -8.72 -0.45
N SER A 116 9.44 -9.72 0.38
CA SER A 116 9.05 -9.52 1.78
C SER A 116 10.20 -9.03 2.67
N GLN A 117 11.44 -9.43 2.36
CA GLN A 117 12.63 -8.92 3.06
C GLN A 117 12.88 -7.44 2.75
N MET A 118 12.76 -7.06 1.47
CA MET A 118 12.86 -5.64 1.08
C MET A 118 11.72 -4.83 1.71
N ALA A 119 10.48 -5.34 1.71
CA ALA A 119 9.35 -4.67 2.34
C ALA A 119 9.55 -4.48 3.85
N GLU A 120 10.07 -5.49 4.57
CA GLU A 120 10.41 -5.38 6.00
C GLU A 120 11.46 -4.31 6.23
N GLY A 121 12.57 -4.30 5.47
CA GLY A 121 13.64 -3.30 5.60
C GLY A 121 13.15 -1.88 5.33
N ILE A 122 12.42 -1.68 4.25
CA ILE A 122 11.84 -0.38 3.89
C ILE A 122 10.84 0.10 4.94
N ALA A 123 9.93 -0.77 5.37
CA ALA A 123 8.91 -0.41 6.35
C ALA A 123 9.53 -0.05 7.71
N ARG A 124 10.54 -0.77 8.18
CA ARG A 124 11.31 -0.41 9.39
C ARG A 124 11.99 0.96 9.25
N HIS A 125 12.58 1.23 8.09
CA HIS A 125 13.19 2.52 7.81
C HIS A 125 12.16 3.67 7.83
N LEU A 126 10.97 3.46 7.24
CA LEU A 126 9.94 4.49 7.13
C LEU A 126 9.15 4.72 8.43
N PHE A 127 8.91 3.67 9.21
CA PHE A 127 8.00 3.71 10.36
C PHE A 127 8.74 3.77 11.70
N GLY A 128 10.03 3.46 11.72
CA GLY A 128 10.79 3.38 12.97
C GLY A 128 10.13 2.40 13.96
N ASP A 129 10.00 2.83 15.20
CA ASP A 129 9.40 2.03 16.27
C ASP A 129 7.88 2.17 16.39
N THR A 130 7.25 2.98 15.51
CA THR A 130 5.79 3.23 15.56
C THR A 130 4.97 2.00 15.19
N ILE A 131 5.48 1.18 14.27
CA ILE A 131 4.83 -0.04 13.79
C ILE A 131 5.81 -1.19 13.89
N ARG A 132 5.43 -2.26 14.57
CA ARG A 132 6.23 -3.49 14.59
C ARG A 132 6.15 -4.20 13.24
N VAL A 133 7.27 -4.33 12.54
CA VAL A 133 7.33 -4.90 11.19
C VAL A 133 8.04 -6.24 11.21
N GLN A 134 7.47 -7.21 10.50
CA GLN A 134 8.03 -8.56 10.29
C GLN A 134 7.81 -9.01 8.85
N SER A 135 8.59 -9.99 8.40
CA SER A 135 8.32 -10.72 7.16
C SER A 135 8.45 -12.23 7.37
N ALA A 136 7.77 -13.03 6.55
CA ALA A 136 7.90 -14.48 6.57
C ALA A 136 7.53 -15.08 5.20
N GLY A 137 7.73 -16.39 5.06
CA GLY A 137 7.36 -17.15 3.88
C GLY A 137 6.87 -18.54 4.20
N SER A 138 6.19 -19.19 3.24
CA SER A 138 5.75 -20.60 3.37
C SER A 138 6.91 -21.59 3.17
N GLN A 139 7.92 -21.20 2.39
CA GLN A 139 9.10 -22.01 2.05
C GLN A 139 10.36 -21.15 2.19
N PRO A 140 10.77 -20.80 3.43
CA PRO A 140 11.89 -19.89 3.64
C PRO A 140 13.20 -20.46 3.09
N SER A 141 13.99 -19.59 2.47
CA SER A 141 15.31 -19.96 1.93
C SER A 141 16.41 -19.08 2.56
N HIS A 142 17.02 -18.20 1.80
CA HIS A 142 18.01 -17.22 2.28
C HIS A 142 17.74 -15.85 1.67
N VAL A 143 18.13 -14.80 2.37
CA VAL A 143 18.01 -13.43 1.86
C VAL A 143 18.91 -13.28 0.64
N ARG A 144 18.34 -12.78 -0.45
CA ARG A 144 19.08 -12.61 -1.71
C ARG A 144 20.12 -11.49 -1.58
N PRO A 145 21.35 -11.74 -2.04
CA PRO A 145 22.41 -10.69 -2.06
C PRO A 145 21.96 -9.44 -2.80
N GLU A 146 21.20 -9.61 -3.91
CA GLU A 146 20.67 -8.50 -4.69
C GLU A 146 19.70 -7.63 -3.86
N ALA A 147 18.90 -8.22 -2.97
CA ALA A 147 18.00 -7.48 -2.08
C ALA A 147 18.80 -6.64 -1.06
N ILE A 148 19.87 -7.19 -0.49
CA ILE A 148 20.77 -6.48 0.42
C ILE A 148 21.43 -5.31 -0.32
N GLN A 149 21.94 -5.58 -1.53
CA GLN A 149 22.65 -4.57 -2.34
C GLN A 149 21.74 -3.40 -2.70
N VAL A 150 20.53 -3.66 -3.26
CA VAL A 150 19.66 -2.57 -3.72
C VAL A 150 19.07 -1.75 -2.57
N LEU A 151 18.89 -2.32 -1.38
CA LEU A 151 18.50 -1.56 -0.20
C LEU A 151 19.68 -0.76 0.36
N GLY A 152 20.89 -1.32 0.30
CA GLY A 152 22.12 -0.62 0.67
C GLY A 152 22.36 0.65 -0.17
N GLU A 153 21.95 0.68 -1.43
CA GLU A 153 21.96 1.88 -2.28
C GLU A 153 21.15 3.06 -1.69
N LEU A 154 20.16 2.75 -0.84
CA LEU A 154 19.33 3.74 -0.14
C LEU A 154 19.73 3.92 1.33
N GLY A 155 20.85 3.32 1.77
CA GLY A 155 21.27 3.35 3.17
C GLY A 155 20.45 2.46 4.11
N ILE A 156 19.68 1.52 3.57
CA ILE A 156 18.87 0.56 4.34
C ILE A 156 19.64 -0.76 4.44
N ASP A 157 20.17 -1.07 5.61
CA ASP A 157 20.92 -2.31 5.85
C ASP A 157 20.01 -3.45 6.31
N ILE A 158 19.94 -4.52 5.51
CA ILE A 158 19.25 -5.76 5.83
C ILE A 158 20.22 -6.97 5.87
N SER A 159 21.51 -6.75 6.00
CA SER A 159 22.52 -7.82 6.01
C SER A 159 22.34 -8.81 7.18
N ALA A 160 21.81 -8.33 8.31
CA ALA A 160 21.48 -9.15 9.48
C ALA A 160 20.10 -9.86 9.39
N HIS A 161 19.34 -9.62 8.35
CA HIS A 161 18.06 -10.28 8.18
C HIS A 161 18.23 -11.77 7.84
N HIS A 162 17.24 -12.56 8.21
CA HIS A 162 17.18 -14.00 7.89
C HIS A 162 15.77 -14.39 7.46
N SER A 163 15.69 -15.41 6.59
CA SER A 163 14.42 -15.95 6.13
C SER A 163 13.74 -16.74 7.24
N LYS A 164 12.42 -16.54 7.42
CA LYS A 164 11.60 -17.12 8.49
C LYS A 164 10.37 -17.81 7.92
N SER A 165 9.98 -18.95 8.53
CA SER A 165 8.69 -19.58 8.22
C SER A 165 7.54 -18.76 8.79
N VAL A 166 6.44 -18.69 8.04
CA VAL A 166 5.18 -18.10 8.51
C VAL A 166 4.64 -18.80 9.77
N GLU A 167 4.95 -20.07 9.96
CA GLU A 167 4.58 -20.86 11.13
C GLU A 167 5.25 -20.39 12.43
N THR A 168 6.37 -19.67 12.33
CA THR A 168 7.08 -19.11 13.49
C THR A 168 6.51 -17.78 13.96
N ILE A 169 5.55 -17.20 13.25
CA ILE A 169 4.94 -15.91 13.58
C ILE A 169 3.68 -16.15 14.44
N PRO A 170 3.64 -15.69 15.70
CA PRO A 170 2.45 -15.81 16.53
C PRO A 170 1.28 -15.01 15.90
N PRO A 171 0.11 -15.65 15.65
CA PRO A 171 -1.02 -14.99 14.99
C PRO A 171 -1.52 -13.74 15.70
N GLU A 172 -1.52 -13.74 17.02
CA GLU A 172 -1.93 -12.60 17.87
C GLU A 172 -0.97 -11.41 17.82
N SER A 173 0.22 -11.63 17.26
CA SER A 173 1.25 -10.61 17.17
C SER A 173 1.09 -9.69 15.95
N VAL A 174 0.10 -9.95 15.09
CA VAL A 174 -0.06 -9.29 13.78
C VAL A 174 -1.50 -8.78 13.63
N ASP A 175 -1.65 -7.49 13.32
CA ASP A 175 -2.95 -6.90 13.00
C ASP A 175 -3.15 -6.62 11.50
N THR A 176 -2.06 -6.53 10.73
CA THR A 176 -2.10 -6.27 9.28
C THR A 176 -1.15 -7.20 8.53
N VAL A 177 -1.66 -7.88 7.52
CA VAL A 177 -0.90 -8.79 6.64
C VAL A 177 -0.92 -8.27 5.22
N ILE A 178 0.25 -8.15 4.60
CA ILE A 178 0.41 -7.76 3.20
C ILE A 178 1.12 -8.87 2.44
N THR A 179 0.41 -9.52 1.52
CA THR A 179 0.98 -10.56 0.63
C THR A 179 1.52 -9.94 -0.64
N LEU A 180 2.69 -10.40 -1.09
CA LEU A 180 3.46 -9.79 -2.19
C LEU A 180 3.65 -10.69 -3.42
N CYS A 181 3.11 -11.91 -3.40
CA CYS A 181 3.19 -12.84 -4.53
C CYS A 181 2.20 -12.44 -5.64
N THR A 182 2.54 -12.65 -6.92
CA THR A 182 1.60 -12.48 -8.05
C THR A 182 1.17 -13.80 -8.65
N GLU A 183 2.11 -14.70 -8.86
CA GLU A 183 1.92 -15.93 -9.64
C GLU A 183 1.98 -17.19 -8.76
N GLU A 184 2.56 -17.07 -7.57
CA GLU A 184 2.67 -18.17 -6.64
C GLU A 184 1.48 -18.21 -5.67
N ILE A 185 1.24 -19.35 -5.07
CA ILE A 185 0.26 -19.49 -3.97
C ILE A 185 0.82 -18.75 -2.75
N CYS A 186 0.22 -17.61 -2.40
CA CYS A 186 0.61 -16.88 -1.21
C CYS A 186 0.39 -17.71 0.05
N PRO A 187 1.32 -17.63 1.03
CA PRO A 187 1.12 -18.28 2.32
C PRO A 187 -0.19 -17.84 2.99
N VAL A 188 -0.92 -18.81 3.53
CA VAL A 188 -2.09 -18.53 4.37
C VAL A 188 -1.61 -18.29 5.79
N PHE A 189 -1.98 -17.16 6.36
CA PHE A 189 -1.70 -16.81 7.75
C PHE A 189 -3.02 -16.68 8.51
N LEU A 190 -3.28 -17.60 9.44
CA LEU A 190 -4.55 -17.68 10.17
C LEU A 190 -4.53 -16.74 11.39
N ALA A 191 -4.80 -15.47 11.17
CA ALA A 191 -4.95 -14.46 12.22
C ALA A 191 -6.22 -13.64 12.00
N LYS A 192 -6.71 -12.99 13.05
CA LYS A 192 -7.70 -11.92 12.96
C LYS A 192 -7.00 -10.62 12.55
N ALA A 193 -6.45 -10.60 11.35
CA ALA A 193 -5.69 -9.48 10.82
C ALA A 193 -6.36 -8.94 9.56
N THR A 194 -6.24 -7.64 9.35
CA THR A 194 -6.58 -7.02 8.07
C THR A 194 -5.63 -7.54 6.99
N ARG A 195 -6.16 -7.91 5.83
CA ARG A 195 -5.37 -8.51 4.75
C ARG A 195 -5.40 -7.67 3.49
N LEU A 196 -4.21 -7.46 2.94
CA LEU A 196 -3.98 -6.82 1.65
C LEU A 196 -3.22 -7.75 0.72
N HIS A 197 -3.42 -7.55 -0.56
CA HIS A 197 -2.65 -8.24 -1.59
C HIS A 197 -2.02 -7.20 -2.53
N TRP A 198 -0.72 -7.00 -2.37
CA TRP A 198 0.09 -6.09 -3.18
C TRP A 198 1.02 -6.85 -4.12
N GLY A 199 0.47 -7.76 -4.91
CA GLY A 199 1.24 -8.59 -5.82
C GLY A 199 2.29 -7.81 -6.62
N LEU A 200 3.54 -8.30 -6.58
CA LEU A 200 4.68 -7.77 -7.32
C LEU A 200 5.34 -8.91 -8.08
N PRO A 201 5.79 -8.72 -9.31
CA PRO A 201 6.60 -9.68 -10.03
C PRO A 201 7.79 -10.15 -9.18
N ASP A 202 8.17 -11.42 -9.27
CA ASP A 202 9.31 -11.92 -8.52
C ASP A 202 10.62 -11.45 -9.16
N PRO A 203 11.39 -10.55 -8.52
CA PRO A 203 12.66 -10.10 -9.07
C PRO A 203 13.72 -11.22 -9.11
N ALA A 204 13.57 -12.26 -8.27
CA ALA A 204 14.48 -13.39 -8.23
C ALA A 204 14.26 -14.40 -9.39
N ALA A 205 13.13 -14.32 -10.09
CA ALA A 205 12.84 -15.13 -11.27
C ALA A 205 13.44 -14.55 -12.57
N VAL A 206 13.97 -13.33 -12.52
CA VAL A 206 14.54 -12.68 -13.71
C VAL A 206 15.92 -13.27 -14.00
N GLU A 207 16.06 -13.85 -15.19
CA GLU A 207 17.31 -14.38 -15.73
C GLU A 207 18.11 -13.28 -16.44
N GLY A 208 19.42 -13.46 -16.56
CA GLY A 208 20.32 -12.55 -17.27
C GLY A 208 21.60 -12.23 -16.51
N ASP A 209 22.30 -11.20 -16.95
CA ASP A 209 23.50 -10.71 -16.31
C ASP A 209 23.19 -10.06 -14.94
N GLU A 210 24.22 -9.74 -14.19
CA GLU A 210 24.09 -9.12 -12.87
C GLU A 210 23.28 -7.81 -12.92
N GLN A 211 23.54 -6.98 -13.94
CA GLN A 211 22.87 -5.69 -14.06
C GLN A 211 21.37 -5.86 -14.35
N THR A 212 20.99 -6.83 -15.18
CA THR A 212 19.59 -7.16 -15.49
C THR A 212 18.86 -7.61 -14.22
N ARG A 213 19.47 -8.51 -13.43
CA ARG A 213 18.90 -8.95 -12.15
C ARG A 213 18.77 -7.81 -11.16
N LEU A 214 19.82 -7.01 -10.98
CA LEU A 214 19.77 -5.85 -10.06
C LEU A 214 18.69 -4.84 -10.46
N ASN A 215 18.48 -4.61 -11.76
CA ASN A 215 17.42 -3.71 -12.23
C ASN A 215 16.02 -4.23 -11.85
N ALA A 216 15.79 -5.56 -11.91
CA ALA A 216 14.53 -6.14 -11.45
C ALA A 216 14.30 -5.94 -9.95
N PHE A 217 15.36 -6.11 -9.14
CA PHE A 217 15.29 -5.84 -7.69
C PHE A 217 15.07 -4.36 -7.39
N ARG A 218 15.72 -3.43 -8.13
CA ARG A 218 15.47 -1.98 -7.99
C ARG A 218 14.03 -1.63 -8.33
N ALA A 219 13.47 -2.18 -9.40
CA ALA A 219 12.06 -1.95 -9.76
C ALA A 219 11.09 -2.41 -8.66
N ALA A 220 11.32 -3.59 -8.10
CA ALA A 220 10.51 -4.10 -6.97
C ALA A 220 10.69 -3.23 -5.72
N ARG A 221 11.92 -2.83 -5.38
CA ARG A 221 12.24 -1.90 -4.28
C ARG A 221 11.50 -0.57 -4.43
N ASP A 222 11.58 0.03 -5.60
CA ASP A 222 11.02 1.37 -5.85
C ASP A 222 9.50 1.34 -5.78
N GLU A 223 8.85 0.28 -6.26
CA GLU A 223 7.41 0.10 -6.12
C GLU A 223 7.00 -0.14 -4.64
N LEU A 224 7.80 -0.89 -3.87
CA LEU A 224 7.59 -1.06 -2.43
C LEU A 224 7.76 0.26 -1.68
N MET A 225 8.82 1.03 -1.96
CA MET A 225 9.04 2.36 -1.38
C MET A 225 7.85 3.27 -1.63
N LYS A 226 7.38 3.32 -2.87
CA LYS A 226 6.21 4.11 -3.27
C LYS A 226 4.97 3.73 -2.45
N ARG A 227 4.59 2.45 -2.38
CA ARG A 227 3.40 2.01 -1.68
C ARG A 227 3.51 2.19 -0.16
N LEU A 228 4.64 1.84 0.42
CA LEU A 228 4.88 1.93 1.87
C LEU A 228 4.94 3.38 2.37
N ALA A 229 5.42 4.32 1.54
CA ALA A 229 5.41 5.74 1.89
C ALA A 229 4.00 6.29 2.18
N TYR A 230 2.94 5.71 1.58
CA TYR A 230 1.54 6.08 1.85
C TYR A 230 0.98 5.46 3.14
N LEU A 231 1.64 4.44 3.69
CA LEU A 231 1.29 3.85 5.00
C LEU A 231 1.96 4.57 6.17
N ARG A 232 2.93 5.44 5.89
CA ARG A 232 3.68 6.14 6.94
C ARG A 232 2.71 6.87 7.87
N PRO A 233 2.78 6.60 9.20
CA PRO A 233 2.06 7.40 10.17
C PRO A 233 2.47 8.86 10.02
N GLU A 234 1.52 9.77 10.10
CA GLU A 234 1.87 11.18 10.17
C GLU A 234 2.46 11.45 11.55
N THR A 235 3.67 11.94 11.58
CA THR A 235 4.24 12.53 12.80
C THR A 235 3.37 13.72 13.18
N ALA A 236 2.77 13.63 14.38
CA ALA A 236 2.04 14.73 14.99
C ALA A 236 2.94 15.96 15.16
#